data_783d09f66bc9891955762c9a4a37e1e1
#
_entry.id   783d09f66bc9891955762c9a4a37e1e1
#
_cell.length_a   1.000
_cell.length_b   1.000
_cell.length_c   1.000
_cell.angle_alpha   90.00
_cell.angle_beta   90.00
_cell.angle_gamma   90.00
#
_symmetry.space_group_name_H-M   'P 1'
#
loop_
_entity.id
_entity.type
_entity.pdbx_description
1 polymer ?
#
loop_
_entity_poly.entity_id
_entity_poly.type
_entity_poly.pdbx_seq_one_letter_code
_entity_poly.pdbx_strand_id
1 'polypeptide(L)'
;PLMLGEGATQLVKNAAATAEQLDKMCEMFNTMGVTVTFEQENMLNEVIPYAGSAPAYLYAYADAFVQSAKQHGIDEDDALTLICQTMIGSAKMLLRRDKTPAELIRAVCSPGGTTIEGMKVLEDRDLYGIVSEACDKCIKRAYELG
;
A
#
# COMPACT_ATOMS: atom_id res chain seq x y z
N PRO A 1 -6.28 -6.74 -7.20
CA PRO A 1 -5.34 -7.65 -6.50
C PRO A 1 -5.97 -9.01 -6.15
N LEU A 2 -7.20 -9.03 -5.61
CA LEU A 2 -7.87 -10.27 -5.17
C LEU A 2 -7.91 -11.37 -6.25
N MET A 3 -8.21 -11.01 -7.50
CA MET A 3 -8.25 -11.94 -8.64
C MET A 3 -6.90 -12.56 -8.99
N LEU A 4 -5.81 -12.01 -8.47
CA LEU A 4 -4.44 -12.49 -8.67
C LEU A 4 -3.91 -13.26 -7.45
N GLY A 5 -4.75 -13.53 -6.44
CA GLY A 5 -4.31 -14.13 -5.18
C GLY A 5 -3.51 -13.18 -4.28
N GLU A 6 -3.55 -11.89 -4.55
CA GLU A 6 -2.81 -10.84 -3.81
C GLU A 6 -3.79 -9.87 -3.11
N GLY A 7 -4.91 -10.40 -2.64
CA GLY A 7 -5.91 -9.62 -1.89
C GLY A 7 -5.44 -9.28 -0.48
N ALA A 8 -5.94 -8.16 0.04
CA ALA A 8 -5.81 -7.79 1.46
C ALA A 8 -7.22 -7.60 2.01
N THR A 9 -7.71 -8.58 2.76
CA THR A 9 -9.08 -8.64 3.26
C THR A 9 -9.10 -8.28 4.74
N GLN A 10 -10.05 -7.43 5.14
CA GLN A 10 -10.26 -7.07 6.54
C GLN A 10 -11.56 -7.69 7.04
N LEU A 11 -11.52 -8.32 8.20
CA LEU A 11 -12.67 -8.94 8.84
C LEU A 11 -12.84 -8.45 10.27
N VAL A 12 -14.11 -8.25 10.64
CA VAL A 12 -14.53 -8.01 12.02
C VAL A 12 -15.62 -9.00 12.37
N LYS A 13 -15.51 -9.60 13.53
CA LYS A 13 -16.54 -10.50 14.05
C LYS A 13 -17.64 -9.67 14.71
N ASN A 14 -18.88 -9.81 14.27
CA ASN A 14 -20.03 -9.26 14.99
C ASN A 14 -20.40 -10.12 16.23
N ALA A 15 -21.34 -9.63 17.03
CA ALA A 15 -21.75 -10.31 18.27
C ALA A 15 -22.40 -11.69 18.06
N ALA A 16 -22.98 -11.93 16.87
CA ALA A 16 -23.67 -13.20 16.55
C ALA A 16 -22.72 -14.29 16.04
N ALA A 17 -21.56 -13.91 15.51
CA ALA A 17 -20.58 -14.85 14.96
C ALA A 17 -19.70 -15.46 16.05
N THR A 18 -19.36 -16.72 15.91
CA THR A 18 -18.40 -17.42 16.77
C THR A 18 -16.95 -17.19 16.29
N ALA A 19 -15.98 -17.46 17.16
CA ALA A 19 -14.56 -17.45 16.77
C ALA A 19 -14.28 -18.46 15.63
N GLU A 20 -14.85 -19.68 15.72
CA GLU A 20 -14.70 -20.71 14.69
C GLU A 20 -15.22 -20.24 13.32
N GLN A 21 -16.33 -19.48 13.30
CA GLN A 21 -16.85 -18.93 12.04
C GLN A 21 -15.91 -17.86 11.47
N LEU A 22 -15.32 -17.01 12.31
CA LEU A 22 -14.32 -16.05 11.86
C LEU A 22 -13.09 -16.76 11.28
N ASP A 23 -12.59 -17.80 11.95
CA ASP A 23 -11.43 -18.59 11.50
C ASP A 23 -11.69 -19.20 10.12
N LYS A 24 -12.87 -19.79 9.90
CA LYS A 24 -13.26 -20.35 8.59
C LYS A 24 -13.32 -19.26 7.50
N MET A 25 -13.79 -18.07 7.83
CA MET A 25 -13.79 -16.94 6.89
C MET A 25 -12.35 -16.50 6.56
N CYS A 26 -11.47 -16.44 7.57
CA CYS A 26 -10.06 -16.14 7.35
C CYS A 26 -9.40 -17.20 6.45
N GLU A 27 -9.63 -18.47 6.69
CA GLU A 27 -9.12 -19.56 5.83
C GLU A 27 -9.59 -19.40 4.38
N MET A 28 -10.86 -19.10 4.17
CA MET A 28 -11.42 -18.89 2.83
C MET A 28 -10.75 -17.70 2.13
N PHE A 29 -10.66 -16.54 2.78
CA PHE A 29 -10.06 -15.34 2.17
C PHE A 29 -8.54 -15.46 2.00
N ASN A 30 -7.85 -16.21 2.85
CA ASN A 30 -6.42 -16.48 2.72
C ASN A 30 -6.07 -17.33 1.48
N THR A 31 -7.05 -17.95 0.82
CA THR A 31 -6.84 -18.57 -0.50
C THR A 31 -6.66 -17.54 -1.62
N MET A 32 -7.06 -16.30 -1.37
CA MET A 32 -7.05 -15.20 -2.35
C MET A 32 -6.11 -14.03 -1.95
N GLY A 33 -5.29 -14.24 -0.92
CA GLY A 33 -4.36 -13.22 -0.41
C GLY A 33 -4.13 -13.34 1.08
N VAL A 34 -4.17 -12.22 1.79
CA VAL A 34 -3.99 -12.17 3.25
C VAL A 34 -5.22 -11.59 3.93
N THR A 35 -5.51 -12.06 5.14
CA THR A 35 -6.60 -11.58 5.97
C THR A 35 -6.05 -10.93 7.25
N VAL A 36 -6.59 -9.77 7.60
CA VAL A 36 -6.32 -9.09 8.88
C VAL A 36 -7.65 -8.96 9.62
N THR A 37 -7.68 -9.38 10.88
CA THR A 37 -8.88 -9.29 11.74
C THR A 37 -8.76 -8.12 12.72
N PHE A 38 -9.90 -7.48 12.99
CA PHE A 38 -10.01 -6.40 13.97
C PHE A 38 -11.13 -6.73 14.96
N GLU A 39 -11.05 -6.15 16.17
CA GLU A 39 -12.04 -6.38 17.22
C GLU A 39 -13.26 -5.46 17.09
N GLN A 40 -13.06 -4.26 16.55
CA GLN A 40 -14.11 -3.21 16.51
C GLN A 40 -14.54 -2.95 15.06
N GLU A 41 -15.85 -2.85 14.84
CA GLU A 41 -16.44 -2.66 13.51
C GLU A 41 -16.02 -1.35 12.84
N ASN A 42 -15.85 -0.28 13.60
CA ASN A 42 -15.38 1.00 13.08
C ASN A 42 -13.98 0.91 12.43
N MET A 43 -13.18 -0.07 12.81
CA MET A 43 -11.88 -0.30 12.17
C MET A 43 -12.00 -0.61 10.68
N LEU A 44 -13.14 -1.12 10.21
CA LEU A 44 -13.37 -1.32 8.77
C LEU A 44 -13.34 0.01 7.99
N ASN A 45 -13.81 1.12 8.59
CA ASN A 45 -13.69 2.45 7.99
C ASN A 45 -12.24 2.98 8.05
N GLU A 46 -11.58 2.75 9.19
CA GLU A 46 -10.20 3.23 9.42
C GLU A 46 -9.19 2.57 8.47
N VAL A 47 -9.42 1.32 8.04
CA VAL A 47 -8.47 0.59 7.20
C VAL A 47 -8.71 0.71 5.70
N ILE A 48 -9.80 1.34 5.26
CA ILE A 48 -10.12 1.54 3.83
C ILE A 48 -8.96 2.15 3.05
N PRO A 49 -8.25 3.19 3.53
CA PRO A 49 -7.14 3.79 2.80
C PRO A 49 -6.01 2.81 2.50
N TYR A 50 -5.76 1.85 3.39
CA TYR A 50 -4.60 0.97 3.35
C TYR A 50 -4.80 -0.29 2.50
N ALA A 51 -6.05 -0.65 2.18
CA ALA A 51 -6.36 -1.83 1.39
C ALA A 51 -7.35 -1.55 0.26
N GLY A 52 -8.51 -0.96 0.57
CA GLY A 52 -9.55 -0.69 -0.42
C GLY A 52 -9.15 0.39 -1.42
N SER A 53 -8.61 1.52 -0.93
CA SER A 53 -8.24 2.67 -1.76
C SER A 53 -6.77 2.66 -2.19
N ALA A 54 -5.87 2.05 -1.41
CA ALA A 54 -4.44 2.03 -1.68
C ALA A 54 -4.06 1.59 -3.10
N PRO A 55 -4.73 0.63 -3.75
CA PRO A 55 -4.41 0.27 -5.14
C PRO A 55 -4.45 1.47 -6.08
N ALA A 56 -5.45 2.37 -5.94
CA ALA A 56 -5.55 3.56 -6.78
C ALA A 56 -4.39 4.52 -6.55
N TYR A 57 -3.94 4.68 -5.30
CA TYR A 57 -2.79 5.53 -4.96
C TYR A 57 -1.49 4.97 -5.55
N LEU A 58 -1.31 3.64 -5.48
CA LEU A 58 -0.15 2.96 -6.05
C LEU A 58 -0.15 3.02 -7.58
N TYR A 59 -1.32 2.94 -8.24
CA TYR A 59 -1.42 3.13 -9.69
C TYR A 59 -1.06 4.56 -10.09
N ALA A 60 -1.54 5.57 -9.36
CA ALA A 60 -1.17 6.97 -9.62
C ALA A 60 0.34 7.21 -9.41
N TYR A 61 0.93 6.57 -8.40
CA TYR A 61 2.37 6.64 -8.17
C TYR A 61 3.16 5.99 -9.32
N ALA A 62 2.75 4.80 -9.79
CA ALA A 62 3.38 4.14 -10.92
C ALA A 62 3.24 4.98 -12.21
N ASP A 63 2.06 5.54 -12.47
CA ASP A 63 1.83 6.41 -13.62
C ASP A 63 2.75 7.64 -13.60
N ALA A 64 2.95 8.27 -12.43
CA ALA A 64 3.86 9.39 -12.30
C ALA A 64 5.31 9.04 -12.70
N PHE A 65 5.77 7.83 -12.38
CA PHE A 65 7.07 7.32 -12.85
C PHE A 65 7.10 7.14 -14.36
N VAL A 66 6.05 6.56 -14.95
CA VAL A 66 5.93 6.36 -16.40
C VAL A 66 5.95 7.70 -17.12
N GLN A 67 5.17 8.69 -16.66
CA GLN A 67 5.15 10.03 -17.24
C GLN A 67 6.52 10.72 -17.16
N SER A 68 7.24 10.56 -16.06
CA SER A 68 8.61 11.06 -15.91
C SER A 68 9.57 10.35 -16.89
N ALA A 69 9.48 9.03 -17.02
CA ALA A 69 10.32 8.23 -17.92
C ALA A 69 10.18 8.68 -19.38
N LYS A 70 8.96 8.98 -19.84
CA LYS A 70 8.69 9.55 -21.18
C LYS A 70 9.46 10.83 -21.43
N GLN A 71 9.53 11.73 -20.44
CA GLN A 71 10.27 13.00 -20.58
C GLN A 71 11.77 12.78 -20.76
N HIS A 72 12.27 11.62 -20.33
CA HIS A 72 13.67 11.20 -20.47
C HIS A 72 13.91 10.23 -21.62
N GLY A 73 12.92 10.02 -22.51
CA GLY A 73 13.03 9.18 -23.70
C GLY A 73 13.02 7.67 -23.42
N ILE A 74 12.53 7.25 -22.25
CA ILE A 74 12.34 5.85 -21.91
C ILE A 74 10.95 5.41 -22.39
N ASP A 75 10.89 4.22 -23.00
CA ASP A 75 9.63 3.62 -23.45
C ASP A 75 8.65 3.39 -22.29
N GLU A 76 7.36 3.59 -22.55
CA GLU A 76 6.33 3.50 -21.51
C GLU A 76 6.18 2.09 -20.94
N ASP A 77 6.24 1.06 -21.80
CA ASP A 77 6.10 -0.35 -21.37
C ASP A 77 7.32 -0.79 -20.57
N ASP A 78 8.52 -0.37 -20.97
CA ASP A 78 9.76 -0.60 -20.22
C ASP A 78 9.70 0.09 -18.86
N ALA A 79 9.29 1.35 -18.79
CA ALA A 79 9.16 2.11 -17.55
C ALA A 79 8.13 1.48 -16.61
N LEU A 80 6.96 1.08 -17.13
CA LEU A 80 5.93 0.40 -16.36
C LEU A 80 6.42 -0.95 -15.83
N THR A 81 7.11 -1.72 -16.65
CA THR A 81 7.71 -3.01 -16.24
C THR A 81 8.70 -2.83 -15.10
N LEU A 82 9.61 -1.85 -15.22
CA LEU A 82 10.63 -1.57 -14.21
C LEU A 82 10.00 -1.13 -12.88
N ILE A 83 9.05 -0.18 -12.90
CA ILE A 83 8.44 0.32 -11.67
C ILE A 83 7.58 -0.75 -11.00
N CYS A 84 6.79 -1.51 -11.74
CA CYS A 84 5.98 -2.59 -11.19
C CYS A 84 6.86 -3.67 -10.53
N GLN A 85 7.94 -4.10 -11.18
CA GLN A 85 8.85 -5.08 -10.59
C GLN A 85 9.57 -4.52 -9.35
N THR A 86 9.91 -3.24 -9.35
CA THR A 86 10.50 -2.56 -8.19
C THR A 86 9.51 -2.49 -7.03
N MET A 87 8.22 -2.18 -7.29
CA MET A 87 7.17 -2.17 -6.27
C MET A 87 6.99 -3.56 -5.65
N ILE A 88 6.94 -4.62 -6.46
CA ILE A 88 6.84 -6.01 -5.99
C ILE A 88 8.03 -6.36 -5.09
N GLY A 89 9.25 -6.04 -5.53
CA GLY A 89 10.47 -6.30 -4.76
C GLY A 89 10.50 -5.54 -3.44
N SER A 90 10.14 -4.27 -3.46
CA SER A 90 10.08 -3.41 -2.27
C SER A 90 9.03 -3.89 -1.27
N ALA A 91 7.84 -4.26 -1.74
CA ALA A 91 6.80 -4.84 -0.89
C ALA A 91 7.27 -6.14 -0.22
N LYS A 92 7.92 -7.04 -0.96
CA LYS A 92 8.49 -8.27 -0.41
C LYS A 92 9.57 -7.99 0.65
N MET A 93 10.40 -6.96 0.47
CA MET A 93 11.39 -6.55 1.48
C MET A 93 10.72 -6.03 2.76
N LEU A 94 9.65 -5.23 2.64
CA LEU A 94 8.88 -4.75 3.79
C LEU A 94 8.17 -5.89 4.53
N LEU A 95 7.61 -6.87 3.82
CA LEU A 95 6.93 -8.03 4.40
C LEU A 95 7.85 -8.98 5.19
N ARG A 96 9.16 -8.96 4.93
CA ARG A 96 10.14 -9.72 5.73
C ARG A 96 10.20 -9.27 7.19
N ARG A 97 9.90 -8.00 7.48
CA ARG A 97 9.88 -7.39 8.82
C ARG A 97 11.19 -7.50 9.60
N ASP A 98 12.29 -7.77 8.93
CA ASP A 98 13.65 -7.78 9.51
C ASP A 98 14.26 -6.38 9.59
N LYS A 99 13.68 -5.41 8.87
CA LYS A 99 14.05 -3.99 8.89
C LYS A 99 12.80 -3.12 8.86
N THR A 100 12.89 -1.98 9.52
CA THR A 100 11.85 -0.93 9.43
C THR A 100 11.87 -0.25 8.06
N PRO A 101 10.76 0.38 7.61
CA PRO A 101 10.74 1.17 6.39
C PRO A 101 11.88 2.22 6.35
N ALA A 102 12.13 2.91 7.46
CA ALA A 102 13.20 3.91 7.55
C ALA A 102 14.61 3.30 7.37
N GLU A 103 14.83 2.08 7.84
CA GLU A 103 16.11 1.38 7.64
C GLU A 103 16.27 0.93 6.18
N LEU A 104 15.18 0.49 5.54
CA LEU A 104 15.21 0.14 4.12
C LEU A 104 15.48 1.36 3.25
N ILE A 105 14.87 2.52 3.54
CA ILE A 105 15.16 3.79 2.86
C ILE A 105 16.65 4.13 2.99
N ARG A 106 17.18 4.12 4.24
CA ARG A 106 18.61 4.41 4.47
C ARG A 106 19.55 3.44 3.73
N ALA A 107 19.16 2.17 3.60
CA ALA A 107 19.98 1.17 2.91
C ALA A 107 20.12 1.44 1.41
N VAL A 108 19.15 2.13 0.80
CA VAL A 108 19.19 2.52 -0.62
C VAL A 108 19.80 3.91 -0.82
N CYS A 109 19.69 4.80 0.20
CA CYS A 109 20.21 6.17 0.15
C CYS A 109 21.69 6.22 0.57
N SER A 110 22.60 6.03 -0.36
CA SER A 110 24.03 6.24 -0.09
C SER A 110 24.39 7.73 -0.06
N PRO A 111 25.37 8.15 0.78
CA PRO A 111 25.85 9.53 0.79
C PRO A 111 26.34 9.97 -0.59
N GLY A 112 25.83 11.10 -1.09
CA GLY A 112 26.16 11.62 -2.43
C GLY A 112 25.58 10.83 -3.59
N GLY A 113 24.72 9.83 -3.34
CA GLY A 113 24.07 9.03 -4.37
C GLY A 113 22.85 9.72 -4.99
N THR A 114 22.37 9.18 -6.10
CA THR A 114 21.20 9.71 -6.83
C THR A 114 19.91 9.58 -6.03
N THR A 115 19.76 8.51 -5.28
CA THR A 115 18.55 8.21 -4.49
C THR A 115 18.29 9.27 -3.42
N ILE A 116 19.33 9.73 -2.71
CA ILE A 116 19.14 10.71 -1.65
C ILE A 116 18.69 12.07 -2.21
N GLU A 117 19.13 12.46 -3.42
CA GLU A 117 18.66 13.69 -4.05
C GLU A 117 17.17 13.59 -4.44
N GLY A 118 16.72 12.45 -4.93
CA GLY A 118 15.29 12.19 -5.16
C GLY A 118 14.47 12.21 -3.86
N MET A 119 14.98 11.57 -2.79
CA MET A 119 14.31 11.56 -1.49
C MET A 119 14.15 12.96 -0.89
N LYS A 120 15.14 13.86 -1.04
CA LYS A 120 15.01 15.26 -0.60
C LYS A 120 13.81 15.94 -1.25
N VAL A 121 13.58 15.74 -2.55
CA VAL A 121 12.42 16.33 -3.24
C VAL A 121 11.11 15.82 -2.65
N LEU A 122 11.00 14.51 -2.35
CA LEU A 122 9.81 13.92 -1.76
C LEU A 122 9.57 14.45 -0.34
N GLU A 123 10.62 14.61 0.45
CA GLU A 123 10.58 15.18 1.80
C GLU A 123 10.21 16.67 1.76
N ASP A 124 10.84 17.48 0.91
CA ASP A 124 10.56 18.91 0.74
C ASP A 124 9.12 19.17 0.28
N ARG A 125 8.50 18.22 -0.42
CA ARG A 125 7.10 18.27 -0.86
C ARG A 125 6.14 17.61 0.13
N ASP A 126 6.63 17.26 1.32
CA ASP A 126 5.83 16.69 2.41
C ASP A 126 5.07 15.43 2.01
N LEU A 127 5.77 14.45 1.42
CA LEU A 127 5.18 13.16 1.05
C LEU A 127 4.34 12.54 2.18
N TYR A 128 4.85 12.60 3.40
CA TYR A 128 4.17 12.01 4.57
C TYR A 128 2.87 12.74 4.90
N GLY A 129 2.86 14.07 4.86
CA GLY A 129 1.66 14.89 5.08
C GLY A 129 0.61 14.68 3.99
N ILE A 130 1.04 14.63 2.72
CA ILE A 130 0.15 14.37 1.58
C ILE A 130 -0.54 13.01 1.73
N VAL A 131 0.21 11.96 2.09
CA VAL A 131 -0.35 10.61 2.28
C VAL A 131 -1.31 10.59 3.47
N SER A 132 -0.93 11.25 4.59
CA SER A 132 -1.80 11.36 5.77
C SER A 132 -3.12 12.05 5.43
N GLU A 133 -3.08 13.20 4.74
CA GLU A 133 -4.29 13.91 4.34
C GLU A 133 -5.18 13.07 3.42
N ALA A 134 -4.60 12.35 2.46
CA ALA A 134 -5.35 11.47 1.58
C ALA A 134 -6.07 10.35 2.36
N CYS A 135 -5.40 9.74 3.35
CA CYS A 135 -5.99 8.75 4.23
C CYS A 135 -7.13 9.34 5.06
N ASP A 136 -6.92 10.50 5.68
CA ASP A 136 -7.93 11.18 6.52
C ASP A 136 -9.20 11.52 5.73
N LYS A 137 -9.05 12.03 4.50
CA LYS A 137 -10.19 12.32 3.60
C LYS A 137 -10.94 11.05 3.22
N CYS A 138 -10.21 9.96 2.96
CA CYS A 138 -10.79 8.67 2.63
C CYS A 138 -11.59 8.11 3.81
N ILE A 139 -11.03 8.11 5.02
CA ILE A 139 -11.68 7.66 6.26
C ILE A 139 -12.93 8.50 6.53
N LYS A 140 -12.79 9.84 6.48
CA LYS A 140 -13.93 10.72 6.66
C LYS A 140 -15.07 10.37 5.70
N ARG A 141 -14.73 10.14 4.42
CA ARG A 141 -15.74 9.79 3.43
C ARG A 141 -16.39 8.43 3.70
N ALA A 142 -15.63 7.46 4.21
CA ALA A 142 -16.16 6.16 4.61
C ALA A 142 -17.26 6.30 5.68
N TYR A 143 -17.02 7.10 6.71
CA TYR A 143 -18.02 7.39 7.75
C TYR A 143 -19.26 8.16 7.23
N GLU A 144 -19.12 8.97 6.19
CA GLU A 144 -20.25 9.67 5.57
C GLU A 144 -21.13 8.75 4.70
N LEU A 145 -20.59 7.63 4.26
CA LEU A 145 -21.32 6.68 3.41
C LEU A 145 -22.12 5.65 4.19
N GLY A 146 -21.89 5.55 5.50
CA GLY A 146 -22.62 4.68 6.42
C GLY A 146 -21.84 3.51 6.91
#